data_a3b6b9ffded10a9ad6271aa57f918663
#
_entry.id   a3b6b9ffded10a9ad6271aa57f918663
#
_cell.length_a   1.000
_cell.length_b   1.000
_cell.length_c   1.000
_cell.angle_alpha   90.00
_cell.angle_beta   90.00
_cell.angle_gamma   90.00
#
_symmetry.space_group_name_H-M   'P 1'
#
loop_
_entity.id
_entity.type
_entity.pdbx_description
1 polymer ?
#
loop_
_entity_poly.entity_id
_entity_poly.type
_entity_poly.pdbx_seq_one_letter_code
_entity_poly.pdbx_strand_id
1 'polypeptide(L)'
;MAQFEFDVVIGADGKRNTLQGFKRKEFRGKLAIAITANFINKRTEAEARVEEISGVAFIFNQKFFKDLCAETGIDLENIVYYKDDTHYFVMTAKKQSLLDKKVIKEVRMLYIEEFY
;
A
#
# COMPACT_ATOMS: atom_id res chain seq x y z
N MET A 1 -15.13 -24.50 -19.97
CA MET A 1 -13.72 -24.92 -20.16
C MET A 1 -13.59 -26.35 -20.68
N ALA A 2 -14.62 -27.15 -20.68
CA ALA A 2 -14.58 -28.54 -21.16
C ALA A 2 -14.46 -28.74 -22.70
N GLN A 3 -14.41 -27.65 -23.46
CA GLN A 3 -14.36 -27.70 -24.94
C GLN A 3 -13.00 -27.29 -25.54
N PHE A 4 -12.02 -26.96 -24.70
CA PHE A 4 -10.68 -26.54 -25.15
C PHE A 4 -9.64 -27.53 -24.64
N GLU A 5 -8.80 -28.02 -25.54
CA GLU A 5 -7.62 -28.79 -25.17
C GLU A 5 -6.56 -27.82 -24.62
N PHE A 6 -5.96 -28.16 -23.50
CA PHE A 6 -4.91 -27.34 -22.85
C PHE A 6 -3.96 -28.23 -22.05
N ASP A 7 -2.70 -27.88 -22.05
CA ASP A 7 -1.67 -28.58 -21.28
C ASP A 7 -1.55 -28.06 -19.84
N VAL A 8 -1.83 -26.77 -19.64
CA VAL A 8 -1.70 -26.11 -18.33
C VAL A 8 -2.84 -25.11 -18.13
N VAL A 9 -3.40 -25.08 -16.94
CA VAL A 9 -4.37 -24.06 -16.49
C VAL A 9 -3.80 -23.29 -15.32
N ILE A 10 -3.78 -21.95 -15.44
CA ILE A 10 -3.36 -21.05 -14.38
C ILE A 10 -4.59 -20.34 -13.81
N GLY A 11 -4.88 -20.59 -12.53
CA GLY A 11 -5.94 -19.87 -11.81
C GLY A 11 -5.44 -18.52 -11.32
N ALA A 12 -5.96 -17.43 -11.87
CA ALA A 12 -5.62 -16.06 -11.49
C ALA A 12 -6.86 -15.27 -11.02
N ASP A 13 -7.89 -15.97 -10.56
CA ASP A 13 -9.20 -15.42 -10.20
C ASP A 13 -9.30 -14.97 -8.72
N GLY A 14 -8.17 -14.91 -8.03
CA GLY A 14 -8.03 -14.36 -6.69
C GLY A 14 -8.93 -15.07 -5.66
N LYS A 15 -9.80 -14.33 -5.01
CA LYS A 15 -10.67 -14.85 -3.95
C LYS A 15 -11.71 -15.88 -4.44
N ARG A 16 -12.06 -15.87 -5.70
CA ARG A 16 -13.09 -16.77 -6.25
C ARG A 16 -12.65 -18.23 -6.25
N ASN A 17 -11.36 -18.46 -6.57
CA ASN A 17 -10.74 -19.79 -6.57
C ASN A 17 -11.63 -20.86 -7.23
N THR A 18 -11.97 -20.64 -8.51
CA THR A 18 -12.91 -21.49 -9.25
C THR A 18 -12.32 -22.83 -9.70
N LEU A 19 -10.98 -22.97 -9.64
CA LEU A 19 -10.34 -24.24 -9.98
C LEU A 19 -10.55 -25.26 -8.86
N GLN A 20 -11.06 -26.45 -9.25
CA GLN A 20 -11.25 -27.55 -8.31
C GLN A 20 -9.90 -28.14 -7.85
N GLY A 21 -9.88 -28.68 -6.64
CA GLY A 21 -8.69 -29.35 -6.08
C GLY A 21 -7.73 -28.45 -5.31
N PHE A 22 -7.89 -27.13 -5.38
CA PHE A 22 -7.07 -26.19 -4.62
C PHE A 22 -7.79 -25.73 -3.35
N LYS A 23 -7.17 -25.99 -2.19
CA LYS A 23 -7.66 -25.47 -0.91
C LYS A 23 -7.06 -24.10 -0.65
N ARG A 24 -7.90 -23.14 -0.34
CA ARG A 24 -7.48 -21.81 0.05
C ARG A 24 -7.14 -21.76 1.53
N LYS A 25 -5.96 -21.25 1.86
CA LYS A 25 -5.57 -20.89 3.21
C LYS A 25 -5.52 -19.38 3.34
N GLU A 26 -6.28 -18.82 4.26
CA GLU A 26 -6.21 -17.39 4.56
C GLU A 26 -5.12 -17.13 5.60
N PHE A 27 -4.18 -16.29 5.22
CA PHE A 27 -3.20 -15.73 6.14
C PHE A 27 -3.55 -14.28 6.45
N ARG A 28 -3.66 -13.95 7.73
CA ARG A 28 -3.80 -12.56 8.17
C ARG A 28 -2.59 -12.20 9.01
N GLY A 29 -1.70 -11.38 8.46
CA GLY A 29 -0.54 -10.85 9.15
C GLY A 29 -0.77 -9.44 9.70
N LYS A 30 0.21 -8.92 10.44
CA LYS A 30 0.29 -7.48 10.77
C LYS A 30 0.67 -6.73 9.51
N LEU A 31 -0.31 -6.32 8.72
CA LEU A 31 -0.08 -5.56 7.49
C LEU A 31 -0.12 -4.06 7.78
N ALA A 32 0.71 -3.33 7.06
CA ALA A 32 0.62 -1.89 6.99
C ALA A 32 -0.62 -1.47 6.17
N ILE A 33 -1.15 -0.29 6.45
CA ILE A 33 -2.21 0.32 5.66
C ILE A 33 -1.53 1.29 4.69
N ALA A 34 -1.62 0.98 3.40
CA ALA A 34 -1.16 1.85 2.34
C ALA A 34 -2.30 2.77 1.88
N ILE A 35 -1.97 4.03 1.71
CA ILE A 35 -2.86 5.05 1.17
C ILE A 35 -2.29 5.44 -0.19
N THR A 36 -3.12 5.41 -1.22
CA THR A 36 -2.76 5.85 -2.56
C THR A 36 -3.49 7.15 -2.89
N ALA A 37 -2.80 8.05 -3.56
CA ALA A 37 -3.38 9.30 -4.05
C ALA A 37 -2.86 9.60 -5.46
N ASN A 38 -3.76 10.06 -6.33
CA ASN A 38 -3.45 10.48 -7.68
C ASN A 38 -3.96 11.90 -7.92
N PHE A 39 -3.09 12.75 -8.45
CA PHE A 39 -3.42 14.12 -8.84
C PHE A 39 -3.00 14.34 -10.29
N ILE A 40 -3.82 15.08 -11.04
CA ILE A 40 -3.50 15.41 -12.44
C ILE A 40 -2.23 16.27 -12.48
N ASN A 41 -1.26 15.87 -13.28
CA ASN A 41 -0.07 16.66 -13.55
C ASN A 41 -0.41 17.75 -14.58
N LYS A 42 -0.37 19.01 -14.17
CA LYS A 42 -0.60 20.17 -15.03
C LYS A 42 0.62 20.57 -15.86
N ARG A 43 1.74 19.87 -15.65
CA ARG A 43 3.02 20.07 -16.36
C ARG A 43 3.56 21.51 -16.21
N THR A 44 3.33 22.12 -15.07
CA THR A 44 3.93 23.43 -14.73
C THR A 44 5.42 23.27 -14.45
N GLU A 45 6.18 24.36 -14.51
CA GLU A 45 7.60 24.32 -14.14
C GLU A 45 7.83 23.88 -12.69
N ALA A 46 6.93 24.25 -11.78
CA ALA A 46 7.02 23.84 -10.39
C ALA A 46 6.87 22.33 -10.23
N GLU A 47 5.88 21.74 -10.92
CA GLU A 47 5.65 20.29 -10.92
C GLU A 47 6.80 19.53 -11.58
N ALA A 48 7.40 20.09 -12.64
CA ALA A 48 8.55 19.48 -13.32
C ALA A 48 9.78 19.39 -12.43
N ARG A 49 9.97 20.33 -11.49
CA ARG A 49 11.12 20.39 -10.58
C ARG A 49 11.01 19.44 -9.38
N VAL A 50 9.81 18.93 -9.07
CA VAL A 50 9.63 18.00 -7.95
C VAL A 50 10.32 16.68 -8.28
N GLU A 51 11.21 16.25 -7.39
CA GLU A 51 11.91 14.97 -7.54
C GLU A 51 11.01 13.80 -7.14
N GLU A 52 11.15 12.69 -7.87
CA GLU A 52 10.48 11.44 -7.51
C GLU A 52 11.10 10.82 -6.27
N ILE A 53 10.27 10.13 -5.48
CA ILE A 53 10.67 9.46 -4.26
C ILE A 53 10.46 7.96 -4.46
N SER A 54 11.52 7.18 -4.50
CA SER A 54 11.46 5.73 -4.66
C SER A 54 11.75 4.96 -3.37
N GLY A 55 11.20 3.82 -3.31
CA GLY A 55 11.15 2.67 -2.40
C GLY A 55 11.76 2.69 -1.00
N VAL A 56 12.87 3.34 -0.70
CA VAL A 56 13.54 3.25 0.61
C VAL A 56 13.79 4.64 1.21
N ALA A 57 12.87 5.57 0.90
CA ALA A 57 13.00 6.98 1.26
C ALA A 57 13.23 7.21 2.77
N PHE A 58 12.60 6.42 3.64
CA PHE A 58 12.74 6.59 5.08
C PHE A 58 14.19 6.43 5.57
N ILE A 59 14.93 5.47 5.03
CA ILE A 59 16.31 5.20 5.46
C ILE A 59 17.23 6.33 5.02
N PHE A 60 17.01 6.90 3.84
CA PHE A 60 17.91 7.90 3.25
C PHE A 60 17.51 9.35 3.56
N ASN A 61 16.27 9.62 3.92
CA ASN A 61 15.77 10.98 4.15
C ASN A 61 14.97 11.12 5.45
N GLN A 62 15.54 10.71 6.57
CA GLN A 62 14.90 10.77 7.88
C GLN A 62 14.49 12.20 8.28
N LYS A 63 15.22 13.22 7.82
CA LYS A 63 14.88 14.62 8.10
C LYS A 63 13.52 14.98 7.51
N PHE A 64 13.27 14.64 6.25
CA PHE A 64 11.98 14.85 5.58
C PHE A 64 10.81 14.26 6.39
N PHE A 65 10.94 13.01 6.85
CA PHE A 65 9.87 12.35 7.62
C PHE A 65 9.64 13.01 8.97
N LYS A 66 10.70 13.50 9.64
CA LYS A 66 10.58 14.22 10.91
C LYS A 66 9.91 15.58 10.72
N ASP A 67 10.30 16.33 9.71
CA ASP A 67 9.73 17.63 9.38
C ASP A 67 8.24 17.47 9.00
N LEU A 68 7.91 16.50 8.18
CA LEU A 68 6.53 16.17 7.83
C LEU A 68 5.69 15.82 9.05
N CYS A 69 6.23 15.00 9.95
CA CYS A 69 5.55 14.65 11.19
C CYS A 69 5.34 15.88 12.09
N ALA A 70 6.33 16.76 12.20
CA ALA A 70 6.22 17.98 12.99
C ALA A 70 5.16 18.94 12.45
N GLU A 71 5.07 19.09 11.12
CA GLU A 71 4.12 19.98 10.47
C GLU A 71 2.69 19.44 10.44
N THR A 72 2.54 18.15 10.20
CA THR A 72 1.22 17.53 9.94
C THR A 72 0.68 16.66 11.07
N GLY A 73 1.55 16.26 12.00
CA GLY A 73 1.25 15.27 13.03
C GLY A 73 1.09 13.86 12.46
N ILE A 74 1.57 13.60 11.24
CA ILE A 74 1.50 12.28 10.59
C ILE A 74 2.89 11.67 10.51
N ASP A 75 3.06 10.54 11.19
CA ASP A 75 4.29 9.76 11.15
C ASP A 75 4.17 8.69 10.07
N LEU A 76 4.92 8.83 8.98
CA LEU A 76 4.96 7.89 7.88
C LEU A 76 6.06 6.84 8.09
N GLU A 77 5.75 5.59 7.76
CA GLU A 77 6.74 4.52 7.63
C GLU A 77 7.44 4.57 6.27
N ASN A 78 6.69 4.91 5.23
CA ASN A 78 7.22 5.04 3.88
C ASN A 78 6.37 5.97 3.02
N ILE A 79 7.00 6.53 1.99
CA ILE A 79 6.35 7.28 0.92
C ILE A 79 7.04 6.96 -0.40
N VAL A 80 6.25 6.75 -1.43
CA VAL A 80 6.69 6.61 -2.81
C VAL A 80 5.94 7.65 -3.63
N TYR A 81 6.66 8.33 -4.50
CA TYR A 81 6.09 9.33 -5.38
C TYR A 81 6.67 9.19 -6.79
N TYR A 82 5.79 9.06 -7.76
CA TYR A 82 6.11 9.07 -9.18
C TYR A 82 5.29 10.14 -9.90
N LYS A 83 5.89 10.74 -10.92
CA LYS A 83 5.22 11.69 -11.79
C LYS A 83 5.28 11.26 -13.25
N ASP A 84 4.12 11.26 -13.90
CA ASP A 84 3.95 11.08 -15.33
C ASP A 84 2.76 11.94 -15.75
N ASP A 85 1.72 11.41 -16.32
CA ASP A 85 0.45 12.13 -16.54
C ASP A 85 -0.26 12.51 -15.24
N THR A 86 0.09 11.82 -14.15
CA THR A 86 -0.38 12.10 -12.80
C THR A 86 0.78 12.16 -11.81
N HIS A 87 0.56 12.85 -10.69
CA HIS A 87 1.35 12.72 -9.49
C HIS A 87 0.79 11.56 -8.69
N TYR A 88 1.48 10.44 -8.66
CA TYR A 88 1.07 9.23 -7.96
C TYR A 88 1.83 9.06 -6.67
N PHE A 89 1.09 8.98 -5.56
CA PHE A 89 1.64 8.76 -4.24
C PHE A 89 1.18 7.43 -3.67
N VAL A 90 2.09 6.70 -3.03
CA VAL A 90 1.78 5.59 -2.13
C VAL A 90 2.43 5.88 -0.79
N MET A 91 1.63 5.97 0.25
CA MET A 91 2.08 6.29 1.60
C MET A 91 1.68 5.21 2.58
N THR A 92 2.56 4.88 3.51
CA THR A 92 2.27 3.99 4.62
C THR A 92 2.40 4.78 5.91
N ALA A 93 1.28 5.09 6.55
CA ALA A 93 1.28 5.78 7.83
C ALA A 93 1.33 4.81 9.00
N LYS A 94 2.01 5.19 10.09
CA LYS A 94 1.94 4.43 11.34
C LYS A 94 0.50 4.40 11.85
N LYS A 95 0.12 3.26 12.42
CA LYS A 95 -1.26 3.04 12.91
C LYS A 95 -1.71 4.11 13.91
N GLN A 96 -0.81 4.59 14.77
CA GLN A 96 -1.13 5.64 15.72
C GLN A 96 -1.58 6.93 15.01
N SER A 97 -0.88 7.36 13.96
CA SER A 97 -1.28 8.53 13.18
C SER A 97 -2.65 8.37 12.53
N LEU A 98 -2.98 7.15 12.07
CA LEU A 98 -4.30 6.86 11.50
C LEU A 98 -5.42 6.93 12.55
N LEU A 99 -5.14 6.52 13.81
CA LEU A 99 -6.06 6.68 14.94
C LEU A 99 -6.24 8.14 15.31
N ASP A 100 -5.14 8.89 15.48
CA ASP A 100 -5.16 10.29 15.89
C ASP A 100 -5.90 11.17 14.87
N LYS A 101 -5.75 10.85 13.59
CA LYS A 101 -6.48 11.51 12.49
C LYS A 101 -7.88 10.94 12.25
N LYS A 102 -8.33 9.97 13.07
CA LYS A 102 -9.65 9.33 12.98
C LYS A 102 -9.94 8.64 11.63
N VAL A 103 -8.88 8.26 10.91
CA VAL A 103 -9.00 7.47 9.67
C VAL A 103 -9.45 6.05 9.98
N ILE A 104 -8.94 5.49 11.06
CA ILE A 104 -9.40 4.22 11.63
C ILE A 104 -9.94 4.44 13.04
N LYS A 105 -10.95 3.67 13.43
CA LYS A 105 -11.61 3.81 14.75
C LYS A 105 -10.87 3.07 15.85
N GLU A 106 -10.34 1.89 15.52
CA GLU A 106 -9.64 1.02 16.46
C GLU A 106 -8.63 0.14 15.73
N VAL A 107 -7.62 -0.31 16.45
CA VAL A 107 -6.70 -1.36 15.98
C VAL A 107 -7.08 -2.65 16.67
N ARG A 108 -7.80 -3.52 15.97
CA ARG A 108 -8.03 -4.88 16.45
C ARG A 108 -6.76 -5.70 16.21
N MET A 109 -6.14 -6.13 17.29
CA MET A 109 -5.16 -7.22 17.22
C MET A 109 -5.95 -8.53 17.04
N LEU A 110 -6.00 -9.05 15.83
CA LEU A 110 -6.47 -10.39 15.59
C LEU A 110 -5.35 -11.34 16.07
N TYR A 111 -5.53 -11.93 17.25
CA TYR A 111 -4.72 -13.05 17.65
C TYR A 111 -4.98 -14.20 16.67
N ILE A 112 -3.94 -14.66 16.02
CA ILE A 112 -3.99 -15.91 15.28
C ILE A 112 -3.84 -16.98 16.36
N GLU A 113 -4.93 -17.65 16.71
CA GLU A 113 -4.82 -18.94 17.40
C GLU A 113 -4.19 -19.90 16.38
N GLU A 114 -2.96 -20.28 16.63
CA GLU A 114 -2.33 -21.39 15.93
C GLU A 114 -3.02 -22.67 16.40
N PHE A 115 -3.94 -23.18 15.61
CA PHE A 115 -4.38 -24.56 15.74
C PHE A 115 -3.33 -25.45 15.05
N TYR A 116 -2.60 -26.20 15.85
CA TYR A 116 -1.79 -27.33 15.41
C TYR A 116 -2.65 -28.48 14.87
#